data_ba8b1b944ddb75a66b8bc9be94da960d
#
_entry.id   ba8b1b944ddb75a66b8bc9be94da960d
#
_cell.length_a   1.000
_cell.length_b   1.000
_cell.length_c   1.000
_cell.angle_alpha   90.00
_cell.angle_beta   90.00
_cell.angle_gamma   90.00
#
_symmetry.space_group_name_H-M   'P 1'
#
loop_
_entity.id
_entity.type
_entity.pdbx_description
1 polymer ?
#
loop_
_entity_poly.entity_id
_entity_poly.type
_entity_poly.pdbx_seq_one_letter_code
_entity_poly.pdbx_strand_id
1 'polypeptide(L)'
;MKNNVKNLIEFIDHSPSCFHVIENARKQFLEHGFMELKEKEYWDLEEGKSYFVTRNGSSIIAFHLPKKDFQGFHIVASHSDSPTYRIKEQPEMSVEKHYTKLNIERYGGMIPETWFDRPLSVAGRIIIEENGQIKDQLVNVDRDLMIIPNLAIHMSRSSNESKQLNPQKDLLPLCGGNLTKDGFEEMIAKESGVEKEDILSYDLFLYNRMRGTTLGINEEFVAAPKLDDLECAYSSIEGMLNAKLSKDYVTVCAVFDNEEVGSGTKQGAGSTFFPEVLKRISYLCGKNEEEYYMAVADSFMLSADNAHAVHPNYQDKTDPTNRPYINEGIVLKYNASQKYTTDANSAALVKYLCKKEKIKCQVFFNRSDMLGGSTLGNILTGQVSIKAADIGLPQLSMHSTYETAGCKDLDDMITLMESFYELGKEVQI
;
A
#
# COMPACT_ATOMS: atom_id res chain seq x y z
N MET A 1 -16.36 -12.54 -7.99
CA MET A 1 -15.08 -13.28 -7.87
C MET A 1 -14.14 -13.04 -9.05
N LYS A 2 -14.31 -13.66 -10.22
CA LYS A 2 -13.34 -13.46 -11.37
C LYS A 2 -13.18 -11.99 -11.80
N ASN A 3 -14.17 -11.14 -11.57
CA ASN A 3 -14.10 -9.73 -11.97
C ASN A 3 -13.22 -8.91 -11.00
N ASN A 4 -13.38 -9.06 -9.69
CA ASN A 4 -12.60 -8.30 -8.70
C ASN A 4 -11.11 -8.65 -8.77
N VAL A 5 -10.76 -9.93 -8.90
CA VAL A 5 -9.36 -10.35 -9.09
C VAL A 5 -8.76 -9.77 -10.37
N LYS A 6 -9.51 -9.74 -11.47
CA LYS A 6 -9.05 -9.13 -12.72
C LYS A 6 -8.82 -7.63 -12.53
N ASN A 7 -9.75 -6.94 -11.90
CA ASN A 7 -9.64 -5.51 -11.63
C ASN A 7 -8.48 -5.20 -10.67
N LEU A 8 -8.25 -6.03 -9.65
CA LEU A 8 -7.07 -5.92 -8.77
C LEU A 8 -5.77 -6.05 -9.58
N ILE A 9 -5.68 -7.06 -10.46
CA ILE A 9 -4.50 -7.23 -11.32
C ILE A 9 -4.30 -5.99 -12.20
N GLU A 10 -5.36 -5.47 -12.82
CA GLU A 10 -5.30 -4.24 -13.62
C GLU A 10 -4.87 -3.03 -12.77
N PHE A 11 -5.39 -2.89 -11.55
CA PHE A 11 -4.97 -1.84 -10.62
C PHE A 11 -3.48 -1.93 -10.27
N ILE A 12 -2.98 -3.13 -9.95
CA ILE A 12 -1.57 -3.39 -9.65
C ILE A 12 -0.67 -3.11 -10.86
N ASP A 13 -1.05 -3.60 -12.03
CA ASP A 13 -0.29 -3.44 -13.28
C ASP A 13 -0.15 -1.95 -13.69
N HIS A 14 -1.18 -1.14 -13.40
CA HIS A 14 -1.16 0.31 -13.63
C HIS A 14 -0.57 1.12 -12.47
N SER A 15 -0.14 0.46 -11.41
CA SER A 15 0.41 1.08 -10.20
C SER A 15 1.88 0.69 -9.97
N PRO A 16 2.82 1.03 -10.88
CA PRO A 16 4.21 0.61 -10.77
C PRO A 16 4.99 1.28 -9.61
N SER A 17 4.49 2.38 -9.04
CA SER A 17 5.04 3.06 -7.85
C SER A 17 3.93 3.61 -6.96
N CYS A 18 4.23 3.98 -5.72
CA CYS A 18 3.28 4.61 -4.79
C CYS A 18 2.59 5.85 -5.38
N PHE A 19 3.28 6.63 -6.19
CA PHE A 19 2.70 7.79 -6.88
C PHE A 19 1.62 7.38 -7.88
N HIS A 20 1.83 6.30 -8.62
CA HIS A 20 0.85 5.77 -9.57
C HIS A 20 -0.35 5.14 -8.85
N VAL A 21 -0.14 4.51 -7.68
CA VAL A 21 -1.24 4.01 -6.83
C VAL A 21 -2.19 5.15 -6.49
N ILE A 22 -1.64 6.27 -6.00
CA ILE A 22 -2.45 7.42 -5.58
C ILE A 22 -3.10 8.13 -6.77
N GLU A 23 -2.42 8.25 -7.91
CA GLU A 23 -3.03 8.81 -9.11
C GLU A 23 -4.19 7.94 -9.63
N ASN A 24 -4.07 6.61 -9.57
CA ASN A 24 -5.15 5.70 -9.94
C ASN A 24 -6.33 5.79 -8.95
N ALA A 25 -6.06 5.81 -7.65
CA ALA A 25 -7.08 6.04 -6.63
C ALA A 25 -7.79 7.39 -6.83
N ARG A 26 -7.02 8.46 -7.09
CA ARG A 26 -7.54 9.80 -7.38
C ARG A 26 -8.50 9.79 -8.57
N LYS A 27 -8.13 9.13 -9.68
CA LYS A 27 -8.99 8.98 -10.87
C LYS A 27 -10.28 8.25 -10.54
N GLN A 28 -10.21 7.13 -9.82
CA GLN A 28 -11.39 6.37 -9.42
C GLN A 28 -12.34 7.21 -8.55
N PHE A 29 -11.82 7.96 -7.56
CA PHE A 29 -12.65 8.84 -6.75
C PHE A 29 -13.30 9.96 -7.57
N LEU A 30 -12.57 10.59 -8.50
CA LEU A 30 -13.15 11.61 -9.39
C LEU A 30 -14.27 11.03 -10.28
N GLU A 31 -14.07 9.86 -10.85
CA GLU A 31 -15.06 9.16 -11.69
C GLU A 31 -16.34 8.83 -10.91
N HIS A 32 -16.24 8.64 -9.59
CA HIS A 32 -17.35 8.41 -8.68
C HIS A 32 -17.88 9.69 -8.01
N GLY A 33 -17.48 10.86 -8.51
CA GLY A 33 -18.04 12.15 -8.09
C GLY A 33 -17.48 12.71 -6.78
N PHE A 34 -16.36 12.20 -6.29
CA PHE A 34 -15.63 12.83 -5.19
C PHE A 34 -14.97 14.13 -5.67
N MET A 35 -14.91 15.12 -4.81
CA MET A 35 -14.29 16.42 -5.09
C MET A 35 -12.90 16.50 -4.47
N GLU A 36 -11.93 16.91 -5.26
CA GLU A 36 -10.56 17.09 -4.80
C GLU A 36 -10.41 18.38 -3.98
N LEU A 37 -9.88 18.25 -2.76
CA LEU A 37 -9.53 19.32 -1.87
C LEU A 37 -8.01 19.54 -1.87
N LYS A 38 -7.57 20.81 -1.74
CA LYS A 38 -6.16 21.16 -1.61
C LYS A 38 -5.83 21.54 -0.18
N GLU A 39 -4.76 21.01 0.40
CA GLU A 39 -4.37 21.29 1.79
C GLU A 39 -4.14 22.78 2.06
N LYS A 40 -3.58 23.50 1.10
CA LYS A 40 -3.26 24.95 1.20
C LYS A 40 -4.45 25.88 0.98
N GLU A 41 -5.64 25.34 0.68
CA GLU A 41 -6.85 26.11 0.38
C GLU A 41 -7.89 25.96 1.48
N TYR A 42 -8.85 26.89 1.53
CA TYR A 42 -10.03 26.72 2.36
C TYR A 42 -10.92 25.63 1.79
N TRP A 43 -11.41 24.76 2.66
CA TRP A 43 -12.37 23.72 2.25
C TRP A 43 -13.79 24.23 2.47
N ASP A 44 -14.65 23.96 1.50
CA ASP A 44 -16.09 24.15 1.60
C ASP A 44 -16.75 22.77 1.57
N LEU A 45 -17.34 22.37 2.70
CA LEU A 45 -17.90 21.04 2.90
C LEU A 45 -19.42 21.08 2.96
N GLU A 46 -20.06 20.34 2.05
CA GLU A 46 -21.51 20.17 1.97
C GLU A 46 -21.93 18.79 2.48
N GLU A 47 -23.07 18.72 3.16
CA GLU A 47 -23.67 17.46 3.59
C GLU A 47 -24.05 16.56 2.39
N GLY A 48 -23.82 15.25 2.54
CA GLY A 48 -24.10 14.26 1.50
C GLY A 48 -23.07 14.25 0.37
N LYS A 49 -21.96 14.98 0.49
CA LYS A 49 -20.90 15.03 -0.51
C LYS A 49 -19.67 14.23 -0.09
N SER A 50 -18.89 13.84 -1.09
CA SER A 50 -17.65 13.08 -0.92
C SER A 50 -16.46 13.87 -1.44
N TYR A 51 -15.35 13.76 -0.74
CA TYR A 51 -14.14 14.54 -0.96
C TYR A 51 -12.90 13.67 -0.82
N PHE A 52 -11.80 14.11 -1.37
CA PHE A 52 -10.49 13.57 -1.07
C PHE A 52 -9.42 14.65 -1.07
N VAL A 53 -8.33 14.37 -0.37
CA VAL A 53 -7.13 15.22 -0.32
C VAL A 53 -5.90 14.33 -0.45
N THR A 54 -4.88 14.79 -1.18
CA THR A 54 -3.61 14.08 -1.35
C THR A 54 -2.48 14.82 -0.66
N ARG A 55 -1.49 14.08 -0.17
CA ARG A 55 -0.22 14.63 0.34
C ARG A 55 0.95 13.98 -0.37
N ASN A 56 1.89 14.80 -0.84
CA ASN A 56 3.09 14.36 -1.57
C ASN A 56 2.80 13.60 -2.89
N GLY A 57 1.56 13.51 -3.36
CA GLY A 57 1.18 12.66 -4.50
C GLY A 57 1.33 11.15 -4.24
N SER A 58 1.63 10.74 -3.00
CA SER A 58 1.84 9.34 -2.62
C SER A 58 0.96 8.85 -1.46
N SER A 59 0.16 9.76 -0.86
CA SER A 59 -0.87 9.41 0.12
C SER A 59 -2.18 10.13 -0.19
N ILE A 60 -3.31 9.50 0.14
CA ILE A 60 -4.65 10.04 -0.09
C ILE A 60 -5.56 9.74 1.11
N ILE A 61 -6.39 10.70 1.47
CA ILE A 61 -7.49 10.51 2.41
C ILE A 61 -8.77 10.93 1.70
N ALA A 62 -9.65 9.97 1.41
CA ALA A 62 -10.97 10.20 0.88
C ALA A 62 -12.00 10.07 1.98
N PHE A 63 -13.07 10.90 1.94
CA PHE A 63 -14.12 10.84 2.93
C PHE A 63 -15.48 11.23 2.37
N HIS A 64 -16.54 10.69 2.98
CA HIS A 64 -17.92 11.09 2.74
C HIS A 64 -18.46 11.79 3.98
N LEU A 65 -19.01 13.01 3.81
CA LEU A 65 -19.66 13.76 4.88
C LEU A 65 -21.18 13.53 4.83
N PRO A 66 -21.75 12.70 5.70
CA PRO A 66 -23.19 12.42 5.63
C PRO A 66 -24.04 13.63 6.07
N LYS A 67 -23.65 14.25 7.17
CA LYS A 67 -24.27 15.44 7.79
C LYS A 67 -23.25 16.16 8.67
N LYS A 68 -23.46 17.44 8.96
CA LYS A 68 -22.55 18.20 9.83
C LYS A 68 -22.59 17.73 11.29
N ASP A 69 -23.76 17.29 11.76
CA ASP A 69 -23.93 16.69 13.09
C ASP A 69 -23.69 15.17 13.04
N PHE A 70 -22.50 14.76 12.61
CA PHE A 70 -22.04 13.37 12.60
C PHE A 70 -21.59 12.91 13.99
N GLN A 71 -21.65 11.59 14.25
CA GLN A 71 -21.29 11.02 15.54
C GLN A 71 -19.75 10.83 15.69
N GLY A 72 -19.09 10.30 14.67
CA GLY A 72 -17.66 10.00 14.65
C GLY A 72 -17.20 9.62 13.25
N PHE A 73 -16.11 8.87 13.19
CA PHE A 73 -15.47 8.46 11.95
C PHE A 73 -15.39 6.94 11.85
N HIS A 74 -15.78 6.37 10.70
CA HIS A 74 -15.47 5.00 10.32
C HIS A 74 -14.34 5.02 9.30
N ILE A 75 -13.18 4.49 9.67
CA ILE A 75 -11.92 4.66 8.94
C ILE A 75 -11.41 3.31 8.50
N VAL A 76 -11.03 3.18 7.23
CA VAL A 76 -10.17 2.09 6.76
C VAL A 76 -8.84 2.71 6.35
N ALA A 77 -7.74 2.18 6.87
CA ALA A 77 -6.40 2.64 6.59
C ALA A 77 -5.56 1.50 6.00
N SER A 78 -4.82 1.79 4.93
CA SER A 78 -3.93 0.89 4.19
C SER A 78 -2.72 1.67 3.66
N HIS A 79 -1.80 1.02 2.89
CA HIS A 79 -0.66 1.74 2.35
C HIS A 79 -0.44 1.55 0.85
N SER A 80 0.30 2.48 0.25
CA SER A 80 0.53 2.59 -1.21
C SER A 80 1.91 2.11 -1.65
N ASP A 81 2.86 2.05 -0.73
CA ASP A 81 4.23 1.67 -0.99
C ASP A 81 4.43 0.15 -0.87
N SER A 82 5.54 -0.35 -1.36
CA SER A 82 5.94 -1.75 -1.29
C SER A 82 7.47 -1.83 -1.35
N PRO A 83 8.11 -2.89 -0.83
CA PRO A 83 9.56 -3.01 -0.86
C PRO A 83 10.13 -2.99 -2.28
N THR A 84 11.13 -2.14 -2.50
CA THR A 84 11.75 -1.95 -3.81
C THR A 84 13.17 -1.39 -3.70
N TYR A 85 13.74 -0.99 -4.83
CA TYR A 85 15.00 -0.26 -4.92
C TYR A 85 14.76 1.14 -5.48
N ARG A 86 15.22 2.17 -4.74
CA ARG A 86 15.26 3.54 -5.20
C ARG A 86 16.50 3.79 -6.06
N ILE A 87 16.36 4.48 -7.16
CA ILE A 87 17.47 4.98 -7.97
C ILE A 87 18.12 6.16 -7.25
N LYS A 88 19.43 6.11 -7.06
CA LYS A 88 20.19 7.22 -6.46
C LYS A 88 20.43 8.34 -7.46
N GLU A 89 20.69 9.55 -6.95
CA GLU A 89 21.26 10.63 -7.76
C GLU A 89 22.59 10.17 -8.39
N GLN A 90 22.87 10.56 -9.62
CA GLN A 90 24.03 10.09 -10.38
C GLN A 90 24.15 8.55 -10.39
N PRO A 91 23.16 7.85 -10.97
CA PRO A 91 23.05 6.40 -10.77
C PRO A 91 24.01 5.58 -11.64
N GLU A 92 24.57 6.13 -12.70
CA GLU A 92 25.31 5.36 -13.69
C GLU A 92 26.68 4.90 -13.20
N MET A 93 26.94 3.63 -13.39
CA MET A 93 28.19 2.97 -13.04
C MET A 93 28.73 2.22 -14.26
N SER A 94 29.77 2.73 -14.89
CA SER A 94 30.46 2.03 -16.00
C SER A 94 31.26 0.83 -15.48
N VAL A 95 31.14 -0.30 -16.18
CA VAL A 95 31.94 -1.49 -15.92
C VAL A 95 32.84 -1.74 -17.13
N GLU A 96 34.12 -1.50 -16.96
CA GLU A 96 35.19 -1.75 -17.95
C GLU A 96 34.90 -1.17 -19.35
N LYS A 97 34.08 -0.12 -19.43
CA LYS A 97 33.62 0.52 -20.69
C LYS A 97 32.79 -0.40 -21.61
N HIS A 98 32.20 -1.45 -21.04
CA HIS A 98 31.38 -2.41 -21.79
C HIS A 98 29.94 -2.47 -21.30
N TYR A 99 29.72 -2.24 -20.00
CA TYR A 99 28.40 -2.29 -19.39
C TYR A 99 28.11 -1.07 -18.55
N THR A 100 26.85 -0.74 -18.39
CA THR A 100 26.35 0.25 -17.44
C THR A 100 25.39 -0.42 -16.46
N LYS A 101 25.68 -0.23 -15.17
CA LYS A 101 24.79 -0.59 -14.05
C LYS A 101 24.24 0.68 -13.43
N LEU A 102 23.12 0.55 -12.70
CA LEU A 102 22.60 1.63 -11.88
C LEU A 102 22.91 1.43 -10.40
N ASN A 103 23.30 2.51 -9.76
CA ASN A 103 23.46 2.60 -8.31
C ASN A 103 22.09 2.80 -7.69
N ILE A 104 21.71 1.90 -6.81
CA ILE A 104 20.39 1.83 -6.19
C ILE A 104 20.50 1.76 -4.67
N GLU A 105 19.42 2.07 -3.99
CA GLU A 105 19.28 1.95 -2.55
C GLU A 105 18.05 1.10 -2.20
N ARG A 106 18.20 0.25 -1.19
CA ARG A 106 17.12 -0.60 -0.71
C ARG A 106 16.06 0.24 -0.01
N TYR A 107 14.81 0.05 -0.39
CA TYR A 107 13.62 0.64 0.21
C TYR A 107 12.78 -0.48 0.83
N GLY A 108 12.62 -0.46 2.15
CA GLY A 108 11.87 -1.47 2.89
C GLY A 108 12.59 -2.81 3.10
N GLY A 109 11.88 -3.73 3.74
CA GLY A 109 12.32 -5.08 4.04
C GLY A 109 11.91 -6.05 2.92
N MET A 110 12.85 -6.51 2.10
CA MET A 110 12.55 -7.37 0.95
C MET A 110 13.26 -8.71 1.01
N ILE A 111 12.82 -9.67 0.19
CA ILE A 111 13.52 -10.91 -0.11
C ILE A 111 14.42 -10.68 -1.35
N PRO A 112 15.72 -10.36 -1.18
CA PRO A 112 16.58 -9.89 -2.28
C PRO A 112 16.74 -10.91 -3.41
N GLU A 113 16.70 -12.21 -3.10
CA GLU A 113 16.86 -13.30 -4.08
C GLU A 113 15.79 -13.27 -5.16
N THR A 114 14.60 -12.75 -4.85
CA THR A 114 13.48 -12.71 -5.79
C THR A 114 13.64 -11.64 -6.87
N TRP A 115 14.63 -10.76 -6.76
CA TRP A 115 14.91 -9.70 -7.72
C TRP A 115 15.83 -10.13 -8.87
N PHE A 116 16.50 -11.28 -8.74
CA PHE A 116 17.39 -11.78 -9.80
C PHE A 116 16.62 -12.35 -11.00
N ASP A 117 17.26 -12.23 -12.16
CA ASP A 117 16.89 -12.88 -13.44
C ASP A 117 15.47 -12.57 -13.92
N ARG A 118 14.95 -11.40 -13.55
CA ARG A 118 13.62 -10.92 -13.94
C ARG A 118 13.72 -9.65 -14.77
N PRO A 119 12.83 -9.43 -15.74
CA PRO A 119 12.72 -8.14 -16.40
C PRO A 119 12.25 -7.09 -15.41
N LEU A 120 13.01 -6.02 -15.29
CA LEU A 120 12.76 -4.87 -14.42
C LEU A 120 12.60 -3.61 -15.25
N SER A 121 11.89 -2.64 -14.69
CA SER A 121 11.84 -1.29 -15.23
C SER A 121 11.82 -0.24 -14.12
N VAL A 122 11.60 1.03 -14.49
CA VAL A 122 11.64 2.18 -13.60
C VAL A 122 10.34 2.95 -13.70
N ALA A 123 9.80 3.33 -12.55
CA ALA A 123 8.66 4.23 -12.43
C ALA A 123 8.79 5.12 -11.19
N GLY A 124 8.05 6.23 -11.18
CA GLY A 124 8.05 7.18 -10.10
C GLY A 124 7.60 8.55 -10.57
N ARG A 125 8.30 9.58 -10.13
CA ARG A 125 8.09 10.96 -10.59
C ARG A 125 9.42 11.66 -10.87
N ILE A 126 9.38 12.62 -11.76
CA ILE A 126 10.41 13.64 -11.95
C ILE A 126 9.86 15.00 -11.49
N ILE A 127 10.74 15.85 -11.04
CA ILE A 127 10.45 17.25 -10.75
C ILE A 127 11.09 18.09 -11.85
N ILE A 128 10.26 18.85 -12.55
CA ILE A 128 10.69 19.66 -13.71
C ILE A 128 10.50 21.14 -13.45
N GLU A 129 11.32 21.95 -14.12
CA GLU A 129 11.07 23.37 -14.28
C GLU A 129 10.35 23.60 -15.61
N GLU A 130 9.18 24.21 -15.58
CA GLU A 130 8.43 24.58 -16.76
C GLU A 130 7.89 26.02 -16.61
N ASN A 131 8.34 26.93 -17.47
CA ASN A 131 7.91 28.35 -17.47
C ASN A 131 8.11 29.06 -16.11
N GLY A 132 9.22 28.79 -15.42
CA GLY A 132 9.53 29.35 -14.11
C GLY A 132 8.76 28.71 -12.95
N GLN A 133 8.07 27.60 -13.18
CA GLN A 133 7.35 26.85 -12.17
C GLN A 133 7.95 25.46 -11.97
N ILE A 134 8.02 25.06 -10.72
CA ILE A 134 8.41 23.68 -10.35
C ILE A 134 7.16 22.81 -10.31
N LYS A 135 7.18 21.72 -11.09
CA LYS A 135 6.06 20.77 -11.20
C LYS A 135 6.56 19.34 -11.04
N ASP A 136 5.72 18.48 -10.52
CA ASP A 136 5.93 17.04 -10.55
C ASP A 136 5.22 16.41 -11.77
N GLN A 137 5.86 15.41 -12.36
CA GLN A 137 5.34 14.62 -13.47
C GLN A 137 5.61 13.15 -13.21
N LEU A 138 4.56 12.31 -13.35
CA LEU A 138 4.71 10.86 -13.25
C LEU A 138 5.47 10.31 -14.46
N VAL A 139 6.31 9.31 -14.17
CA VAL A 139 7.09 8.59 -15.17
C VAL A 139 6.92 7.09 -14.98
N ASN A 140 6.63 6.41 -16.07
CA ASN A 140 6.66 4.96 -16.15
C ASN A 140 7.34 4.53 -17.45
N VAL A 141 8.50 3.91 -17.34
CA VAL A 141 9.18 3.28 -18.47
C VAL A 141 8.53 1.92 -18.71
N ASP A 142 7.45 1.91 -19.50
CA ASP A 142 6.61 0.72 -19.69
C ASP A 142 7.20 -0.27 -20.71
N ARG A 143 8.45 -0.69 -20.50
CA ARG A 143 9.14 -1.74 -21.25
C ARG A 143 10.15 -2.47 -20.39
N ASP A 144 10.57 -3.66 -20.79
CA ASP A 144 11.66 -4.38 -20.15
C ASP A 144 12.96 -3.60 -20.36
N LEU A 145 13.50 -3.02 -19.28
CA LEU A 145 14.59 -2.07 -19.34
C LEU A 145 15.90 -2.63 -18.81
N MET A 146 15.85 -3.41 -17.74
CA MET A 146 17.03 -3.85 -17.02
C MET A 146 16.83 -5.20 -16.34
N ILE A 147 17.93 -5.78 -15.85
CA ILE A 147 17.94 -7.05 -15.14
C ILE A 147 19.03 -7.03 -14.07
N ILE A 148 18.81 -7.72 -12.95
CA ILE A 148 19.87 -8.08 -12.00
C ILE A 148 20.29 -9.51 -12.29
N PRO A 149 21.42 -9.75 -12.98
CA PRO A 149 21.82 -11.09 -13.36
C PRO A 149 22.45 -11.84 -12.19
N ASN A 150 22.06 -13.09 -11.98
CA ASN A 150 22.74 -13.97 -11.04
C ASN A 150 24.15 -14.33 -11.53
N LEU A 151 25.03 -14.64 -10.58
CA LEU A 151 26.30 -15.24 -10.92
C LEU A 151 26.10 -16.71 -11.32
N ALA A 152 26.69 -17.10 -12.47
CA ALA A 152 26.59 -18.48 -12.96
C ALA A 152 27.08 -19.49 -11.93
N ILE A 153 26.39 -20.64 -11.83
CA ILE A 153 26.70 -21.70 -10.86
C ILE A 153 28.16 -22.16 -10.93
N HIS A 154 28.77 -22.16 -12.13
CA HIS A 154 30.15 -22.51 -12.31
C HIS A 154 31.16 -21.56 -11.67
N MET A 155 30.75 -20.31 -11.42
CA MET A 155 31.56 -19.28 -10.75
C MET A 155 31.26 -19.20 -9.25
N SER A 156 30.17 -19.85 -8.78
CA SER A 156 29.75 -19.86 -7.37
C SER A 156 29.08 -21.19 -7.04
N ARG A 157 29.87 -22.24 -6.87
CA ARG A 157 29.33 -23.59 -6.60
C ARG A 157 28.60 -23.73 -5.25
N SER A 158 28.92 -22.86 -4.28
CA SER A 158 28.26 -22.80 -2.98
C SER A 158 26.98 -21.98 -2.96
N SER A 159 26.54 -21.42 -4.11
CA SER A 159 25.35 -20.55 -4.18
C SER A 159 24.06 -21.21 -3.69
N ASN A 160 23.97 -22.54 -3.76
CA ASN A 160 22.81 -23.30 -3.29
C ASN A 160 22.89 -23.72 -1.82
N GLU A 161 23.99 -23.43 -1.13
CA GLU A 161 24.16 -23.80 0.30
C GLU A 161 23.73 -22.66 1.22
N SER A 162 24.35 -21.50 1.08
CA SER A 162 23.94 -20.25 1.71
C SER A 162 24.66 -19.08 1.04
N LYS A 163 23.93 -18.04 0.62
CA LYS A 163 24.52 -16.83 0.05
C LYS A 163 24.04 -15.61 0.83
N GLN A 164 24.96 -14.91 1.49
CA GLN A 164 24.68 -13.60 2.04
C GLN A 164 24.83 -12.56 0.91
N LEU A 165 23.73 -11.95 0.50
CA LEU A 165 23.71 -10.96 -0.56
C LEU A 165 24.16 -9.60 -0.04
N ASN A 166 25.05 -8.94 -0.77
CA ASN A 166 25.47 -7.57 -0.53
C ASN A 166 24.75 -6.64 -1.53
N PRO A 167 23.84 -5.75 -1.09
CA PRO A 167 23.08 -4.90 -1.99
C PRO A 167 23.95 -4.01 -2.91
N GLN A 168 25.08 -3.52 -2.42
CA GLN A 168 25.99 -2.63 -3.18
C GLN A 168 26.81 -3.40 -4.23
N LYS A 169 26.86 -4.71 -4.17
CA LYS A 169 27.66 -5.56 -5.07
C LYS A 169 26.81 -6.46 -5.94
N ASP A 170 25.89 -7.19 -5.31
CA ASP A 170 25.16 -8.28 -5.96
C ASP A 170 23.86 -7.85 -6.65
N LEU A 171 23.27 -6.70 -6.23
CA LEU A 171 21.90 -6.31 -6.60
C LEU A 171 21.82 -5.08 -7.53
N LEU A 172 22.95 -4.65 -8.08
CA LEU A 172 22.97 -3.50 -9.01
C LEU A 172 22.49 -3.93 -10.39
N PRO A 173 21.38 -3.33 -10.91
CA PRO A 173 20.81 -3.75 -12.19
C PRO A 173 21.67 -3.36 -13.38
N LEU A 174 21.83 -4.25 -14.32
CA LEU A 174 22.40 -4.03 -15.63
C LEU A 174 21.35 -3.32 -16.51
N CYS A 175 21.64 -2.09 -16.95
CA CYS A 175 20.69 -1.30 -17.73
C CYS A 175 21.14 -1.03 -19.18
N GLY A 176 22.35 -1.43 -19.55
CA GLY A 176 22.81 -1.23 -20.93
C GLY A 176 24.25 -1.62 -21.17
N GLY A 177 24.68 -1.45 -22.42
CA GLY A 177 26.08 -1.47 -22.79
C GLY A 177 26.83 -0.25 -22.26
N ASN A 178 27.86 0.18 -22.98
CA ASN A 178 28.61 1.39 -22.61
C ASN A 178 27.78 2.65 -22.94
N LEU A 179 26.95 3.09 -22.01
CA LEU A 179 26.18 4.34 -22.15
C LEU A 179 27.11 5.55 -22.10
N THR A 180 26.70 6.62 -22.76
CA THR A 180 27.28 7.93 -22.54
C THR A 180 27.04 8.42 -21.11
N LYS A 181 27.83 9.35 -20.64
CA LYS A 181 27.53 10.02 -19.37
C LYS A 181 26.12 10.61 -19.43
N ASP A 182 25.37 10.43 -18.36
CA ASP A 182 23.98 10.90 -18.20
C ASP A 182 22.95 10.21 -19.13
N GLY A 183 23.31 9.10 -19.78
CA GLY A 183 22.42 8.38 -20.72
C GLY A 183 21.15 7.82 -20.08
N PHE A 184 21.16 7.55 -18.77
CA PHE A 184 19.96 7.17 -18.03
C PHE A 184 18.99 8.35 -17.88
N GLU A 185 19.48 9.53 -17.50
CA GLU A 185 18.66 10.73 -17.39
C GLU A 185 18.14 11.20 -18.75
N GLU A 186 18.96 11.11 -19.81
CA GLU A 186 18.51 11.36 -21.19
C GLU A 186 17.37 10.44 -21.61
N MET A 187 17.44 9.17 -21.21
CA MET A 187 16.37 8.20 -21.45
C MET A 187 15.10 8.56 -20.67
N ILE A 188 15.21 8.93 -19.38
CA ILE A 188 14.05 9.38 -18.56
C ILE A 188 13.43 10.64 -19.16
N ALA A 189 14.22 11.64 -19.56
CA ALA A 189 13.74 12.86 -20.21
C ALA A 189 12.94 12.55 -21.48
N LYS A 190 13.49 11.70 -22.34
CA LYS A 190 12.82 11.26 -23.58
C LYS A 190 11.49 10.53 -23.30
N GLU A 191 11.46 9.59 -22.36
CA GLU A 191 10.24 8.86 -21.99
C GLU A 191 9.18 9.79 -21.37
N SER A 192 9.62 10.87 -20.73
CA SER A 192 8.76 11.87 -20.09
C SER A 192 8.34 13.00 -21.05
N GLY A 193 8.94 13.08 -22.24
CA GLY A 193 8.66 14.14 -23.21
C GLY A 193 9.16 15.53 -22.81
N VAL A 194 10.26 15.60 -22.03
CA VAL A 194 10.89 16.84 -21.55
C VAL A 194 12.36 16.89 -21.94
N GLU A 195 12.97 18.08 -21.90
CA GLU A 195 14.43 18.21 -22.04
C GLU A 195 15.11 17.77 -20.74
N LYS A 196 16.30 17.17 -20.84
CA LYS A 196 17.05 16.70 -19.66
C LYS A 196 17.36 17.84 -18.69
N GLU A 197 17.69 19.01 -19.23
CA GLU A 197 18.02 20.21 -18.48
C GLU A 197 16.88 20.75 -17.64
N ASP A 198 15.63 20.40 -17.97
CA ASP A 198 14.44 20.78 -17.22
C ASP A 198 14.19 19.85 -16.01
N ILE A 199 14.85 18.69 -15.94
CA ILE A 199 14.73 17.78 -14.80
C ILE A 199 15.61 18.28 -13.65
N LEU A 200 14.97 18.68 -12.56
CA LEU A 200 15.65 19.18 -11.36
C LEU A 200 16.00 18.08 -10.36
N SER A 201 15.15 17.06 -10.25
CA SER A 201 15.33 15.89 -9.38
C SER A 201 14.31 14.80 -9.69
N TYR A 202 14.42 13.65 -9.03
CA TYR A 202 13.47 12.56 -9.22
C TYR A 202 13.32 11.67 -7.96
N ASP A 203 12.15 11.02 -7.86
CA ASP A 203 11.91 9.87 -7.02
C ASP A 203 11.55 8.68 -7.91
N LEU A 204 12.57 7.90 -8.30
CA LEU A 204 12.43 6.77 -9.23
C LEU A 204 12.73 5.45 -8.51
N PHE A 205 11.91 4.44 -8.79
CA PHE A 205 11.98 3.12 -8.18
C PHE A 205 11.99 2.02 -9.24
N LEU A 206 12.68 0.94 -8.95
CA LEU A 206 12.60 -0.28 -9.76
C LEU A 206 11.23 -0.95 -9.55
N TYR A 207 10.72 -1.60 -10.59
CA TYR A 207 9.59 -2.48 -10.43
C TYR A 207 9.72 -3.73 -11.31
N ASN A 208 9.12 -4.84 -10.84
CA ASN A 208 9.05 -6.09 -11.57
C ASN A 208 8.02 -5.99 -12.71
N ARG A 209 8.44 -6.33 -13.92
CA ARG A 209 7.60 -6.28 -15.13
C ARG A 209 6.65 -7.46 -15.31
N MET A 210 6.79 -8.50 -14.48
CA MET A 210 5.87 -9.63 -14.52
C MET A 210 4.48 -9.17 -14.09
N ARG A 211 3.51 -9.35 -14.96
CA ARG A 211 2.11 -8.99 -14.68
C ARG A 211 1.48 -9.96 -13.70
N GLY A 212 0.45 -9.48 -12.98
CA GLY A 212 -0.38 -10.33 -12.16
C GLY A 212 -1.10 -11.41 -12.98
N THR A 213 -1.35 -12.56 -12.35
CA THR A 213 -2.06 -13.69 -12.97
C THR A 213 -2.81 -14.50 -11.92
N THR A 214 -3.80 -15.28 -12.36
CA THR A 214 -4.36 -16.34 -11.54
C THR A 214 -3.60 -17.66 -11.79
N LEU A 215 -3.51 -18.48 -10.79
CA LEU A 215 -2.84 -19.79 -10.84
C LEU A 215 -3.53 -20.83 -9.94
N GLY A 216 -3.12 -22.07 -10.06
CA GLY A 216 -3.77 -23.22 -9.42
C GLY A 216 -4.62 -24.01 -10.41
N ILE A 217 -4.97 -25.23 -10.04
CA ILE A 217 -5.75 -26.13 -10.92
C ILE A 217 -7.14 -25.55 -11.22
N ASN A 218 -7.71 -24.82 -10.25
CA ASN A 218 -9.02 -24.19 -10.37
C ASN A 218 -8.92 -22.63 -10.42
N GLU A 219 -7.74 -22.06 -10.68
CA GLU A 219 -7.49 -20.62 -10.65
C GLU A 219 -7.84 -19.98 -9.28
N GLU A 220 -7.57 -20.70 -8.20
CA GLU A 220 -7.93 -20.30 -6.83
C GLU A 220 -6.97 -19.31 -6.19
N PHE A 221 -5.78 -19.10 -6.78
CA PHE A 221 -4.78 -18.16 -6.28
C PHE A 221 -4.58 -17.00 -7.24
N VAL A 222 -4.28 -15.84 -6.71
CA VAL A 222 -3.74 -14.70 -7.44
C VAL A 222 -2.26 -14.57 -7.11
N ALA A 223 -1.44 -14.34 -8.13
CA ALA A 223 -0.03 -14.02 -7.95
C ALA A 223 0.30 -12.72 -8.69
N ALA A 224 0.89 -11.78 -7.98
CA ALA A 224 1.23 -10.45 -8.50
C ALA A 224 2.37 -9.81 -7.69
N PRO A 225 3.07 -8.81 -8.24
CA PRO A 225 3.90 -7.93 -7.42
C PRO A 225 3.02 -7.09 -6.50
N LYS A 226 3.55 -6.67 -5.34
CA LYS A 226 2.93 -5.65 -4.47
C LYS A 226 1.50 -5.98 -3.99
N LEU A 227 1.15 -7.27 -3.78
CA LEU A 227 -0.09 -7.63 -3.11
C LEU A 227 -0.13 -7.02 -1.71
N ASP A 228 1.00 -7.02 -1.03
CA ASP A 228 1.27 -6.20 0.13
C ASP A 228 1.68 -4.78 -0.30
N ASP A 229 0.86 -3.75 -0.11
CA ASP A 229 -0.49 -3.79 0.49
C ASP A 229 -1.57 -3.32 -0.54
N LEU A 230 -1.25 -3.40 -1.86
CA LEU A 230 -2.19 -2.94 -2.88
C LEU A 230 -3.50 -3.76 -2.90
N GLU A 231 -3.49 -4.96 -2.36
CA GLU A 231 -4.70 -5.75 -2.22
C GLU A 231 -5.65 -5.16 -1.18
N CYS A 232 -5.14 -4.72 -0.01
CA CYS A 232 -5.94 -4.04 1.00
C CYS A 232 -6.29 -2.59 0.57
N ALA A 233 -5.35 -1.87 -0.06
CA ALA A 233 -5.61 -0.54 -0.58
C ALA A 233 -6.74 -0.55 -1.63
N TYR A 234 -6.67 -1.46 -2.60
CA TYR A 234 -7.73 -1.69 -3.60
C TYR A 234 -9.06 -2.05 -2.92
N SER A 235 -9.05 -2.99 -1.98
CA SER A 235 -10.26 -3.42 -1.28
C SER A 235 -10.90 -2.28 -0.49
N SER A 236 -10.10 -1.40 0.13
CA SER A 236 -10.60 -0.25 0.88
C SER A 236 -11.26 0.81 -0.01
N ILE A 237 -10.69 1.04 -1.20
CA ILE A 237 -11.24 1.96 -2.21
C ILE A 237 -12.54 1.38 -2.78
N GLU A 238 -12.52 0.13 -3.27
CA GLU A 238 -13.70 -0.53 -3.84
C GLU A 238 -14.85 -0.63 -2.81
N GLY A 239 -14.52 -1.01 -1.56
CA GLY A 239 -15.49 -1.05 -0.48
C GLY A 239 -16.16 0.30 -0.25
N MET A 240 -15.40 1.40 -0.29
CA MET A 240 -15.97 2.76 -0.15
C MET A 240 -16.82 3.17 -1.34
N LEU A 241 -16.41 2.83 -2.56
CA LEU A 241 -17.11 3.20 -3.79
C LEU A 241 -18.43 2.43 -3.97
N ASN A 242 -18.51 1.19 -3.47
CA ASN A 242 -19.67 0.32 -3.61
C ASN A 242 -20.69 0.44 -2.46
N ALA A 243 -20.23 0.86 -1.26
CA ALA A 243 -21.06 0.90 -0.06
C ALA A 243 -22.19 1.93 -0.13
N LYS A 244 -23.30 1.66 0.56
CA LYS A 244 -24.26 2.68 0.99
C LYS A 244 -23.69 3.37 2.22
N LEU A 245 -22.89 4.39 2.00
CA LEU A 245 -22.13 5.05 3.05
C LEU A 245 -23.01 5.48 4.24
N SER A 246 -22.46 5.38 5.45
CA SER A 246 -23.16 5.68 6.68
C SER A 246 -23.84 7.06 6.66
N LYS A 247 -25.03 7.17 7.27
CA LYS A 247 -25.74 8.43 7.45
C LYS A 247 -25.40 9.15 8.76
N ASP A 248 -24.67 8.48 9.65
CA ASP A 248 -24.38 8.95 10.99
C ASP A 248 -22.90 9.22 11.23
N TYR A 249 -22.01 8.55 10.50
CA TYR A 249 -20.54 8.65 10.62
C TYR A 249 -19.91 9.18 9.35
N VAL A 250 -18.88 9.98 9.50
CA VAL A 250 -17.99 10.30 8.37
C VAL A 250 -17.22 9.04 8.01
N THR A 251 -17.40 8.52 6.80
CA THR A 251 -16.63 7.38 6.32
C THR A 251 -15.33 7.86 5.68
N VAL A 252 -14.21 7.20 6.01
CA VAL A 252 -12.87 7.62 5.60
C VAL A 252 -12.10 6.43 5.04
N CYS A 253 -11.58 6.57 3.82
CA CYS A 253 -10.59 5.68 3.21
C CYS A 253 -9.26 6.42 3.17
N ALA A 254 -8.24 5.90 3.86
CA ALA A 254 -6.92 6.51 3.96
C ALA A 254 -5.85 5.54 3.45
N VAL A 255 -5.08 5.96 2.44
CA VAL A 255 -3.96 5.18 1.91
C VAL A 255 -2.68 5.98 2.11
N PHE A 256 -1.77 5.46 2.93
CA PHE A 256 -0.54 6.14 3.33
C PHE A 256 0.68 5.61 2.57
N ASP A 257 1.71 6.44 2.51
CA ASP A 257 3.02 6.08 1.97
C ASP A 257 4.03 5.79 3.10
N ASN A 258 5.13 5.15 2.75
CA ASN A 258 6.28 4.87 3.62
C ASN A 258 6.00 3.95 4.82
N GLU A 259 4.99 3.08 4.74
CA GLU A 259 4.77 2.04 5.75
C GLU A 259 6.01 1.17 5.87
N GLU A 260 6.54 0.70 4.76
CA GLU A 260 7.67 -0.22 4.61
C GLU A 260 9.01 0.30 5.17
N VAL A 261 9.06 1.58 5.51
CA VAL A 261 10.23 2.26 6.11
C VAL A 261 9.89 2.95 7.43
N GLY A 262 8.76 2.60 8.05
CA GLY A 262 8.37 2.98 9.40
C GLY A 262 7.50 4.22 9.53
N SER A 263 6.82 4.65 8.47
CA SER A 263 5.77 5.71 8.47
C SER A 263 6.20 7.10 8.98
N GLY A 264 7.50 7.35 9.22
CA GLY A 264 8.03 8.55 9.88
C GLY A 264 8.20 9.77 8.98
N THR A 265 7.45 9.89 7.89
CA THR A 265 7.54 10.99 6.91
C THR A 265 6.31 11.89 6.97
N LYS A 266 6.36 13.06 6.28
CA LYS A 266 5.23 14.01 6.21
C LYS A 266 3.94 13.42 5.59
N GLN A 267 4.06 12.37 4.79
CA GLN A 267 2.96 11.67 4.12
C GLN A 267 2.66 10.29 4.72
N GLY A 268 3.49 9.78 5.62
CA GLY A 268 3.28 8.49 6.28
C GLY A 268 2.24 8.55 7.39
N ALA A 269 1.84 7.39 7.90
CA ALA A 269 0.87 7.23 8.98
C ALA A 269 1.31 7.92 10.29
N GLY A 270 2.62 8.10 10.51
CA GLY A 270 3.17 8.82 11.66
C GLY A 270 3.13 10.34 11.56
N SER A 271 2.64 10.90 10.46
CA SER A 271 2.53 12.34 10.23
C SER A 271 1.29 12.97 10.85
N THR A 272 1.21 14.29 10.78
CA THR A 272 0.01 15.05 11.16
C THR A 272 -1.10 15.03 10.11
N PHE A 273 -0.88 14.37 8.95
CA PHE A 273 -1.86 14.38 7.84
C PHE A 273 -3.23 13.86 8.27
N PHE A 274 -3.25 12.70 8.90
CA PHE A 274 -4.49 12.09 9.37
C PHE A 274 -5.23 12.94 10.42
N PRO A 275 -4.61 13.33 11.56
CA PRO A 275 -5.29 14.16 12.55
C PRO A 275 -5.70 15.54 12.02
N GLU A 276 -4.93 16.15 11.10
CA GLU A 276 -5.29 17.43 10.49
C GLU A 276 -6.55 17.33 9.65
N VAL A 277 -6.70 16.26 8.83
CA VAL A 277 -7.91 16.06 8.02
C VAL A 277 -9.13 15.87 8.91
N LEU A 278 -9.07 15.01 9.94
CA LEU A 278 -10.19 14.77 10.85
C LEU A 278 -10.60 16.05 11.60
N LYS A 279 -9.63 16.85 12.06
CA LYS A 279 -9.88 18.14 12.73
C LYS A 279 -10.51 19.15 11.77
N ARG A 280 -10.00 19.28 10.54
CA ARG A 280 -10.57 20.18 9.53
C ARG A 280 -12.02 19.83 9.22
N ILE A 281 -12.34 18.55 9.03
CA ILE A 281 -13.73 18.10 8.84
C ILE A 281 -14.60 18.53 10.03
N SER A 282 -14.15 18.23 11.26
CA SER A 282 -14.92 18.54 12.47
C SER A 282 -15.17 20.05 12.65
N TYR A 283 -14.14 20.87 12.50
CA TYR A 283 -14.25 22.31 12.69
C TYR A 283 -15.08 22.99 11.61
N LEU A 284 -14.98 22.54 10.36
CA LEU A 284 -15.81 23.05 9.27
C LEU A 284 -17.28 22.63 9.38
N CYS A 285 -17.55 21.55 10.10
CA CYS A 285 -18.91 21.16 10.48
C CYS A 285 -19.44 21.86 11.74
N GLY A 286 -18.66 22.79 12.31
CA GLY A 286 -19.06 23.59 13.47
C GLY A 286 -18.82 22.94 14.83
N LYS A 287 -18.12 21.78 14.87
CA LYS A 287 -17.74 21.13 16.13
C LYS A 287 -16.61 21.91 16.81
N ASN A 288 -16.77 22.13 18.11
CA ASN A 288 -15.70 22.64 18.96
C ASN A 288 -14.71 21.53 19.33
N GLU A 289 -13.69 21.82 20.12
CA GLU A 289 -12.65 20.87 20.49
C GLU A 289 -13.18 19.71 21.33
N GLU A 290 -14.11 19.96 22.27
CA GLU A 290 -14.76 18.91 23.07
C GLU A 290 -15.58 17.97 22.19
N GLU A 291 -16.37 18.53 21.28
CA GLU A 291 -17.17 17.74 20.32
C GLU A 291 -16.30 16.94 19.35
N TYR A 292 -15.10 17.45 18.98
CA TYR A 292 -14.12 16.68 18.24
C TYR A 292 -13.61 15.47 19.03
N TYR A 293 -13.26 15.64 20.31
CA TYR A 293 -12.83 14.52 21.15
C TYR A 293 -13.94 13.49 21.38
N MET A 294 -15.17 13.92 21.51
CA MET A 294 -16.34 13.03 21.58
C MET A 294 -16.48 12.22 20.29
N ALA A 295 -16.36 12.87 19.12
CA ALA A 295 -16.41 12.20 17.82
C ALA A 295 -15.27 11.18 17.65
N VAL A 296 -14.05 11.52 18.08
CA VAL A 296 -12.90 10.60 18.08
C VAL A 296 -13.16 9.39 18.97
N ALA A 297 -13.73 9.59 20.16
CA ALA A 297 -14.04 8.51 21.11
C ALA A 297 -15.12 7.54 20.59
N ASP A 298 -16.04 8.03 19.74
CA ASP A 298 -17.08 7.23 19.08
C ASP A 298 -16.65 6.67 17.70
N SER A 299 -15.39 6.88 17.33
CA SER A 299 -14.83 6.43 16.05
C SER A 299 -14.26 5.02 16.12
N PHE A 300 -14.14 4.42 14.94
CA PHE A 300 -13.50 3.11 14.78
C PHE A 300 -12.63 3.08 13.51
N MET A 301 -11.48 2.38 13.58
CA MET A 301 -10.57 2.20 12.47
C MET A 301 -10.31 0.72 12.20
N LEU A 302 -10.39 0.31 10.95
CA LEU A 302 -9.80 -0.91 10.44
C LEU A 302 -8.43 -0.56 9.83
N SER A 303 -7.37 -1.09 10.42
CA SER A 303 -6.02 -1.05 9.86
C SER A 303 -5.87 -2.29 8.99
N ALA A 304 -5.90 -2.10 7.68
CA ALA A 304 -5.87 -3.16 6.70
C ALA A 304 -4.48 -3.25 6.07
N ASP A 305 -3.84 -4.40 6.27
CA ASP A 305 -2.49 -4.70 5.82
C ASP A 305 -2.34 -6.23 5.80
N ASN A 306 -1.78 -6.79 4.72
CA ASN A 306 -1.80 -8.23 4.49
C ASN A 306 -1.18 -9.05 5.63
N ALA A 307 -1.56 -10.31 5.72
CA ALA A 307 -1.19 -11.20 6.80
C ALA A 307 -0.46 -12.45 6.28
N HIS A 308 0.40 -13.04 7.11
CA HIS A 308 1.09 -14.29 6.75
C HIS A 308 0.15 -15.49 6.79
N ALA A 309 0.02 -16.20 5.66
CA ALA A 309 -0.61 -17.52 5.64
C ALA A 309 0.35 -18.62 6.09
N VAL A 310 -0.21 -19.76 6.50
CA VAL A 310 0.59 -20.98 6.74
C VAL A 310 1.30 -21.39 5.46
N HIS A 311 2.63 -21.39 5.52
CA HIS A 311 3.42 -21.75 4.35
C HIS A 311 3.42 -23.28 4.16
N PRO A 312 3.10 -23.80 2.96
CA PRO A 312 2.95 -25.25 2.73
C PRO A 312 4.22 -26.07 3.01
N ASN A 313 5.40 -25.48 2.84
CA ASN A 313 6.68 -26.15 3.11
C ASN A 313 7.31 -25.80 4.46
N TYR A 314 6.78 -24.81 5.21
CA TYR A 314 7.34 -24.31 6.47
C TYR A 314 6.24 -24.11 7.53
N GLN A 315 5.41 -25.12 7.71
CA GLN A 315 4.25 -25.08 8.63
C GLN A 315 4.65 -24.83 10.09
N ASP A 316 5.88 -25.19 10.45
CA ASP A 316 6.48 -24.96 11.76
C ASP A 316 6.78 -23.48 12.06
N LYS A 317 6.75 -22.60 11.05
CA LYS A 317 6.97 -21.14 11.22
C LYS A 317 5.72 -20.41 11.72
N THR A 318 4.57 -21.04 11.71
CA THR A 318 3.29 -20.46 12.15
C THR A 318 2.96 -20.92 13.58
N ASP A 319 2.19 -20.11 14.32
CA ASP A 319 1.64 -20.46 15.64
C ASP A 319 0.92 -21.82 15.56
N PRO A 320 0.99 -22.69 16.60
CA PRO A 320 0.42 -24.02 16.54
C PRO A 320 -1.10 -24.06 16.47
N THR A 321 -1.81 -23.02 16.92
CA THR A 321 -3.27 -22.99 17.04
C THR A 321 -3.96 -21.87 16.29
N ASN A 322 -3.27 -20.75 16.03
CA ASN A 322 -3.78 -19.60 15.31
C ASN A 322 -3.14 -19.56 13.90
N ARG A 323 -3.79 -20.23 12.97
CA ARG A 323 -3.19 -20.63 11.68
C ARG A 323 -4.04 -20.15 10.51
N PRO A 324 -3.74 -18.99 9.92
CA PRO A 324 -4.45 -18.51 8.73
C PRO A 324 -4.08 -19.30 7.47
N TYR A 325 -5.07 -19.53 6.63
CA TYR A 325 -4.93 -20.19 5.33
C TYR A 325 -5.52 -19.32 4.22
N ILE A 326 -4.93 -19.39 3.05
CA ILE A 326 -5.42 -18.73 1.82
C ILE A 326 -6.81 -19.29 1.46
N ASN A 327 -7.71 -18.43 0.98
CA ASN A 327 -9.10 -18.72 0.62
C ASN A 327 -10.00 -19.19 1.82
N GLU A 328 -9.57 -18.87 3.02
CA GLU A 328 -10.35 -19.14 4.25
C GLU A 328 -10.80 -17.84 4.95
N GLY A 329 -10.79 -16.72 4.24
CA GLY A 329 -11.36 -15.44 4.67
C GLY A 329 -10.40 -14.52 5.42
N ILE A 330 -10.96 -13.52 6.08
CA ILE A 330 -10.26 -12.41 6.69
C ILE A 330 -9.41 -12.86 7.88
N VAL A 331 -8.22 -12.30 8.00
CA VAL A 331 -7.31 -12.53 9.13
C VAL A 331 -7.38 -11.35 10.09
N LEU A 332 -7.75 -11.62 11.34
CA LEU A 332 -7.69 -10.67 12.45
C LEU A 332 -6.35 -10.85 13.17
N LYS A 333 -5.53 -9.80 13.19
CA LYS A 333 -4.14 -9.84 13.69
C LYS A 333 -4.06 -9.40 15.14
N TYR A 334 -3.37 -10.16 16.00
CA TYR A 334 -3.14 -9.85 17.41
C TYR A 334 -1.66 -9.87 17.75
N ASN A 335 -1.27 -9.00 18.65
CA ASN A 335 0.09 -8.97 19.18
C ASN A 335 0.12 -8.49 20.64
N ALA A 336 0.66 -9.30 21.53
CA ALA A 336 0.77 -8.96 22.96
C ALA A 336 1.64 -7.71 23.23
N SER A 337 2.59 -7.40 22.35
CA SER A 337 3.43 -6.19 22.42
C SER A 337 2.78 -4.98 21.75
N GLN A 338 1.49 -5.07 21.40
CA GLN A 338 0.68 -4.00 20.79
C GLN A 338 1.27 -3.44 19.47
N LYS A 339 1.94 -4.29 18.71
CA LYS A 339 2.35 -3.96 17.33
C LYS A 339 1.17 -4.04 16.35
N TYR A 340 0.11 -4.72 16.74
CA TYR A 340 -1.23 -4.68 16.18
C TYR A 340 -2.17 -4.14 17.24
N THR A 341 -3.12 -3.32 16.85
CA THR A 341 -4.03 -2.56 17.73
C THR A 341 -5.20 -3.40 18.27
N THR A 342 -5.42 -4.58 17.71
CA THR A 342 -6.57 -5.42 18.02
C THR A 342 -6.64 -5.81 19.49
N ASP A 343 -7.75 -5.50 20.11
CA ASP A 343 -8.15 -5.96 21.45
C ASP A 343 -9.46 -6.75 21.40
N ALA A 344 -10.00 -7.14 22.56
CA ALA A 344 -11.23 -7.92 22.62
C ALA A 344 -12.46 -7.16 22.10
N ASN A 345 -12.52 -5.84 22.33
CA ASN A 345 -13.64 -5.00 21.89
C ASN A 345 -13.61 -4.79 20.38
N SER A 346 -12.47 -4.40 19.87
CA SER A 346 -12.31 -4.17 18.43
C SER A 346 -12.45 -5.44 17.61
N ALA A 347 -11.94 -6.56 18.12
CA ALA A 347 -12.14 -7.87 17.53
C ALA A 347 -13.61 -8.30 17.46
N ALA A 348 -14.40 -7.93 18.48
CA ALA A 348 -15.82 -8.27 18.51
C ALA A 348 -16.59 -7.65 17.35
N LEU A 349 -16.29 -6.40 16.99
CA LEU A 349 -16.90 -5.74 15.84
C LEU A 349 -16.56 -6.46 14.54
N VAL A 350 -15.29 -6.74 14.27
CA VAL A 350 -14.86 -7.44 13.05
C VAL A 350 -15.54 -8.79 12.94
N LYS A 351 -15.55 -9.58 14.04
CA LYS A 351 -16.23 -10.88 14.07
C LYS A 351 -17.74 -10.76 13.87
N TYR A 352 -18.37 -9.71 14.41
CA TYR A 352 -19.79 -9.43 14.21
C TYR A 352 -20.08 -9.17 12.72
N LEU A 353 -19.29 -8.32 12.04
CA LEU A 353 -19.44 -8.02 10.63
C LEU A 353 -19.21 -9.27 9.77
N CYS A 354 -18.13 -10.01 10.02
CA CYS A 354 -17.88 -11.27 9.31
C CYS A 354 -19.04 -12.27 9.46
N LYS A 355 -19.62 -12.38 10.66
CA LYS A 355 -20.79 -13.23 10.90
C LYS A 355 -22.02 -12.73 10.14
N LYS A 356 -22.29 -11.43 10.14
CA LYS A 356 -23.41 -10.79 9.43
C LYS A 356 -23.33 -11.08 7.94
N GLU A 357 -22.15 -10.90 7.33
CA GLU A 357 -21.91 -11.09 5.91
C GLU A 357 -21.56 -12.55 5.53
N LYS A 358 -21.52 -13.48 6.49
CA LYS A 358 -21.15 -14.90 6.31
C LYS A 358 -19.73 -15.08 5.77
N ILE A 359 -18.84 -14.17 6.09
CA ILE A 359 -17.40 -14.22 5.80
C ILE A 359 -16.72 -15.05 6.89
N LYS A 360 -15.76 -15.89 6.51
CA LYS A 360 -14.89 -16.57 7.47
C LYS A 360 -13.93 -15.56 8.08
N CYS A 361 -13.69 -15.69 9.38
CA CYS A 361 -12.75 -14.87 10.13
C CYS A 361 -11.71 -15.76 10.80
N GLN A 362 -10.47 -15.63 10.39
CA GLN A 362 -9.32 -16.33 10.92
C GLN A 362 -8.59 -15.46 11.94
N VAL A 363 -7.70 -16.04 12.71
CA VAL A 363 -6.91 -15.33 13.73
C VAL A 363 -5.43 -15.59 13.50
N PHE A 364 -4.63 -14.53 13.58
CA PHE A 364 -3.18 -14.60 13.50
C PHE A 364 -2.52 -14.14 14.80
N PHE A 365 -1.59 -14.95 15.28
CA PHE A 365 -0.56 -14.60 16.25
C PHE A 365 0.80 -15.03 15.71
N ASN A 366 1.84 -14.27 16.01
CA ASN A 366 3.20 -14.76 15.81
C ASN A 366 3.49 -15.94 16.72
N ARG A 367 4.34 -16.88 16.29
CA ARG A 367 4.94 -17.84 17.23
C ARG A 367 5.60 -17.10 18.38
N SER A 368 5.46 -17.58 19.60
CA SER A 368 5.97 -16.92 20.81
C SER A 368 7.48 -16.71 20.81
N ASP A 369 8.22 -17.46 20.01
CA ASP A 369 9.68 -17.41 19.84
C ASP A 369 10.13 -16.59 18.60
N MET A 370 9.18 -15.96 17.87
CA MET A 370 9.45 -15.15 16.68
C MET A 370 9.01 -13.70 16.88
N LEU A 371 9.87 -12.78 16.46
CA LEU A 371 9.50 -11.36 16.41
C LEU A 371 8.58 -11.12 15.21
N GLY A 372 7.47 -10.44 15.46
CA GLY A 372 6.55 -9.99 14.41
C GLY A 372 6.90 -8.62 13.86
N GLY A 373 6.37 -8.32 12.67
CA GLY A 373 6.31 -6.98 12.12
C GLY A 373 5.36 -6.07 12.92
N SER A 374 5.20 -4.85 12.45
CA SER A 374 4.25 -3.84 12.91
C SER A 374 3.43 -3.41 11.70
N THR A 375 2.31 -2.74 11.91
CA THR A 375 1.47 -2.17 10.86
C THR A 375 1.27 -0.68 11.09
N LEU A 376 0.63 -0.01 10.14
CA LEU A 376 0.29 1.42 10.29
C LEU A 376 -0.72 1.67 11.43
N GLY A 377 -1.49 0.68 11.87
CA GLY A 377 -2.56 0.84 12.86
C GLY A 377 -2.07 1.38 14.21
N ASN A 378 -1.02 0.79 14.79
CA ASN A 378 -0.48 1.25 16.05
C ASN A 378 0.18 2.65 15.95
N ILE A 379 0.65 3.02 14.76
CA ILE A 379 1.22 4.34 14.49
C ILE A 379 0.10 5.39 14.42
N LEU A 380 -0.97 5.10 13.67
CA LEU A 380 -2.14 5.98 13.55
C LEU A 380 -2.85 6.20 14.89
N THR A 381 -3.02 5.13 15.70
CA THR A 381 -3.62 5.26 17.03
C THR A 381 -2.74 6.07 17.99
N GLY A 382 -1.45 6.14 17.75
CA GLY A 382 -0.53 7.06 18.43
C GLY A 382 -0.73 8.53 18.05
N GLN A 383 -1.26 8.82 16.85
CA GLN A 383 -1.59 10.17 16.39
C GLN A 383 -3.00 10.59 16.82
N VAL A 384 -3.97 9.69 16.73
CA VAL A 384 -5.37 9.89 17.13
C VAL A 384 -5.86 8.64 17.86
N SER A 385 -6.18 8.77 19.15
CA SER A 385 -6.55 7.63 20.01
C SER A 385 -7.96 7.10 19.68
N ILE A 386 -8.06 6.33 18.61
CA ILE A 386 -9.29 5.72 18.09
C ILE A 386 -9.29 4.22 18.42
N LYS A 387 -10.46 3.63 18.68
CA LYS A 387 -10.61 2.17 18.72
C LYS A 387 -10.23 1.59 17.37
N ALA A 388 -9.39 0.55 17.35
CA ALA A 388 -8.90 -0.01 16.10
C ALA A 388 -8.75 -1.53 16.14
N ALA A 389 -8.88 -2.15 14.97
CA ALA A 389 -8.53 -3.56 14.74
C ALA A 389 -7.62 -3.67 13.51
N ASP A 390 -6.59 -4.50 13.62
CA ASP A 390 -5.72 -4.87 12.52
C ASP A 390 -6.27 -6.11 11.82
N ILE A 391 -6.56 -5.96 10.54
CA ILE A 391 -7.04 -7.02 9.66
C ILE A 391 -6.12 -7.17 8.46
N GLY A 392 -6.22 -8.29 7.74
CA GLY A 392 -5.48 -8.48 6.50
C GLY A 392 -5.96 -9.68 5.70
N LEU A 393 -5.42 -9.79 4.50
CA LEU A 393 -5.61 -10.94 3.62
C LEU A 393 -4.44 -11.91 3.77
N PRO A 394 -4.69 -13.23 3.88
CA PRO A 394 -3.61 -14.20 4.05
C PRO A 394 -2.85 -14.38 2.74
N GLN A 395 -1.53 -14.17 2.78
CA GLN A 395 -0.66 -14.33 1.62
C GLN A 395 0.59 -15.14 1.92
N LEU A 396 1.25 -15.59 0.86
CA LEU A 396 2.57 -16.23 0.87
C LEU A 396 3.59 -15.32 0.20
N SER A 397 4.85 -15.48 0.58
CA SER A 397 5.99 -14.77 -0.01
C SER A 397 5.90 -13.24 0.12
N MET A 398 5.30 -12.74 1.21
CA MET A 398 5.28 -11.30 1.54
C MET A 398 6.67 -10.70 1.38
N HIS A 399 6.76 -9.52 0.75
CA HIS A 399 8.00 -8.82 0.40
C HIS A 399 8.88 -9.51 -0.67
N SER A 400 8.33 -10.52 -1.38
CA SER A 400 8.90 -10.97 -2.64
C SER A 400 8.56 -9.99 -3.77
N THR A 401 9.32 -10.02 -4.85
CA THR A 401 8.92 -9.29 -6.07
C THR A 401 7.66 -9.85 -6.71
N TYR A 402 7.19 -11.02 -6.28
CA TYR A 402 5.99 -11.68 -6.79
C TYR A 402 5.38 -12.54 -5.68
N GLU A 403 4.25 -12.12 -5.18
CA GLU A 403 3.57 -12.65 -4.01
C GLU A 403 2.36 -13.48 -4.40
N THR A 404 1.76 -14.22 -3.47
CA THR A 404 0.62 -15.11 -3.77
C THR A 404 -0.44 -15.01 -2.68
N ALA A 405 -1.69 -14.74 -3.08
CA ALA A 405 -2.86 -14.65 -2.19
C ALA A 405 -4.06 -15.45 -2.72
N GLY A 406 -5.18 -15.37 -2.04
CA GLY A 406 -6.40 -16.11 -2.36
C GLY A 406 -7.40 -15.28 -3.16
N CYS A 407 -7.86 -15.79 -4.29
CA CYS A 407 -8.85 -15.09 -5.11
C CYS A 407 -10.18 -14.84 -4.36
N LYS A 408 -10.55 -15.74 -3.43
CA LYS A 408 -11.79 -15.62 -2.68
C LYS A 408 -11.68 -14.60 -1.54
N ASP A 409 -10.53 -14.51 -0.91
CA ASP A 409 -10.31 -13.63 0.24
C ASP A 409 -10.46 -12.15 -0.14
N LEU A 410 -10.12 -11.78 -1.39
CA LEU A 410 -10.34 -10.44 -1.94
C LEU A 410 -11.83 -10.05 -1.93
N ASP A 411 -12.72 -10.93 -2.40
CA ASP A 411 -14.16 -10.66 -2.38
C ASP A 411 -14.69 -10.53 -0.95
N ASP A 412 -14.20 -11.38 -0.05
CA ASP A 412 -14.53 -11.36 1.37
C ASP A 412 -14.09 -10.03 2.03
N MET A 413 -12.90 -9.50 1.67
CA MET A 413 -12.40 -8.21 2.18
C MET A 413 -13.22 -7.03 1.67
N ILE A 414 -13.51 -6.96 0.38
CA ILE A 414 -14.35 -5.89 -0.20
C ILE A 414 -15.71 -5.88 0.50
N THR A 415 -16.34 -7.05 0.66
CA THR A 415 -17.64 -7.19 1.34
C THR A 415 -17.57 -6.74 2.81
N LEU A 416 -16.50 -7.09 3.53
CA LEU A 416 -16.29 -6.63 4.91
C LEU A 416 -16.20 -5.11 4.98
N MET A 417 -15.43 -4.50 4.07
CA MET A 417 -15.23 -3.04 4.04
C MET A 417 -16.52 -2.30 3.66
N GLU A 418 -17.29 -2.81 2.69
CA GLU A 418 -18.62 -2.29 2.38
C GLU A 418 -19.51 -2.30 3.63
N SER A 419 -19.62 -3.46 4.30
CA SER A 419 -20.45 -3.61 5.53
C SER A 419 -19.97 -2.70 6.67
N PHE A 420 -18.66 -2.44 6.77
CA PHE A 420 -18.10 -1.52 7.76
C PHE A 420 -18.44 -0.05 7.42
N TYR A 421 -18.29 0.38 6.19
CA TYR A 421 -18.64 1.74 5.76
C TYR A 421 -20.15 2.03 5.84
N GLU A 422 -21.00 1.00 5.80
CA GLU A 422 -22.46 1.12 5.94
C GLU A 422 -22.94 1.24 7.38
N LEU A 423 -22.08 0.97 8.39
CA LEU A 423 -22.48 0.97 9.79
C LEU A 423 -23.09 2.30 10.22
N GLY A 424 -24.25 2.24 10.87
CA GLY A 424 -24.91 3.35 11.52
C GLY A 424 -24.80 3.24 13.04
N LYS A 425 -25.41 4.18 13.74
CA LYS A 425 -25.41 4.28 15.20
C LYS A 425 -26.15 3.16 15.95
N GLU A 426 -26.83 2.29 15.23
CA GLU A 426 -27.51 1.10 15.80
C GLU A 426 -26.53 0.03 16.26
N VAL A 427 -25.30 0.06 15.79
CA VAL A 427 -24.22 -0.81 16.26
C VAL A 427 -23.34 0.01 17.20
N GLN A 428 -23.54 -0.16 18.50
CA GLN A 428 -22.67 0.45 19.52
C GLN A 428 -21.41 -0.40 19.69
N ILE A 429 -20.26 0.25 19.61
CA ILE A 429 -18.92 -0.37 19.66
C ILE A 429 -18.20 0.02 20.96
#